data_c0537faf5a44716e62afb95f6b82c675
#
_entry.id   c0537faf5a44716e62afb95f6b82c675
#
_cell.length_a   1.000
_cell.length_b   1.000
_cell.length_c   1.000
_cell.angle_alpha   90.00
_cell.angle_beta   90.00
_cell.angle_gamma   90.00
#
_symmetry.space_group_name_H-M   'P 1'
#
loop_
_entity.id
_entity.type
_entity.pdbx_description
1 polymer ?
#
loop_
_entity_poly.entity_id
_entity_poly.type
_entity_poly.pdbx_seq_one_letter_code
_entity_poly.pdbx_strand_id
1 'polypeptide(L)'
;MEDISGKIRKRRKMMSLSQGELAEGISSQSSISRLENGSFTISLGEFVRVMERLNLSMHDVFCSGEKTPDIIVREQLDVARKEQDYDRMEEILESERSGFWKQSPELEGYRSWHHGLVKQSKGQYRMALRLINIAIEMNQKNEWMYEAVSEMHLAKGNIYNMTGLGGLDSYKEALAFYEGSKKTSPVLVVKILYNLAVSLCEGEEHEKSLKYCNKALEILHKNDSTYLIVHILYMKFSALINLKQYEEYEILKEKNKVFFENYDALELFDILEKYSKKNIS
;
A
#
# COMPACT_ATOMS: atom_id res chain seq x y z
N MET A 1 34.47 -3.38 -6.07
CA MET A 1 33.28 -2.64 -5.58
C MET A 1 33.36 -1.22 -6.11
N GLU A 2 32.41 -0.79 -6.90
CA GLU A 2 32.36 0.58 -7.43
C GLU A 2 31.97 1.49 -6.26
N ASP A 3 32.82 2.45 -5.88
CA ASP A 3 32.56 3.37 -4.80
C ASP A 3 31.47 4.42 -5.18
N ILE A 4 31.00 5.18 -4.20
CA ILE A 4 29.98 6.22 -4.38
C ILE A 4 30.37 7.17 -5.52
N SER A 5 31.62 7.56 -5.57
CA SER A 5 32.18 8.51 -6.54
C SER A 5 32.18 7.92 -7.95
N GLY A 6 32.52 6.65 -8.08
CA GLY A 6 32.46 5.91 -9.34
C GLY A 6 31.04 5.82 -9.89
N LYS A 7 30.04 5.52 -9.04
CA LYS A 7 28.63 5.45 -9.43
C LYS A 7 28.10 6.80 -9.94
N ILE A 8 28.39 7.89 -9.23
CA ILE A 8 28.04 9.26 -9.64
C ILE A 8 28.66 9.60 -11.00
N ARG A 9 29.97 9.36 -11.15
CA ARG A 9 30.70 9.60 -12.39
C ARG A 9 30.16 8.80 -13.57
N LYS A 10 29.85 7.54 -13.36
CA LYS A 10 29.30 6.64 -14.37
C LYS A 10 27.90 7.13 -14.81
N ARG A 11 27.03 7.46 -13.86
CA ARG A 11 25.67 7.93 -14.15
C ARG A 11 25.71 9.26 -14.91
N ARG A 12 26.54 10.22 -14.50
CA ARG A 12 26.73 11.47 -15.23
C ARG A 12 27.14 11.22 -16.69
N LYS A 13 28.12 10.33 -16.91
CA LYS A 13 28.54 9.98 -18.27
C LYS A 13 27.45 9.32 -19.09
N MET A 14 26.65 8.45 -18.48
CA MET A 14 25.49 7.82 -19.15
C MET A 14 24.44 8.86 -19.58
N MET A 15 24.32 9.96 -18.84
CA MET A 15 23.45 11.09 -19.18
C MET A 15 24.12 12.11 -20.10
N SER A 16 25.36 11.82 -20.58
CA SER A 16 26.16 12.71 -21.44
C SER A 16 26.41 14.12 -20.86
N LEU A 17 26.39 14.26 -19.53
CA LEU A 17 26.64 15.54 -18.86
C LEU A 17 28.15 15.74 -18.63
N SER A 18 28.63 16.96 -18.81
CA SER A 18 29.94 17.41 -18.31
C SER A 18 29.87 17.64 -16.80
N GLN A 19 31.00 17.73 -16.15
CA GLN A 19 31.07 18.10 -14.72
C GLN A 19 30.54 19.52 -14.46
N GLY A 20 30.74 20.43 -15.42
CA GLY A 20 30.20 21.80 -15.35
C GLY A 20 28.65 21.81 -15.42
N GLU A 21 28.07 21.10 -16.35
CA GLU A 21 26.62 21.01 -16.48
C GLU A 21 25.97 20.31 -15.25
N LEU A 22 26.65 19.29 -14.67
CA LEU A 22 26.18 18.69 -13.43
C LEU A 22 26.28 19.67 -12.24
N ALA A 23 27.25 20.56 -12.23
CA ALA A 23 27.46 21.53 -11.18
C ALA A 23 26.53 22.74 -11.24
N GLU A 24 26.00 23.08 -12.43
CA GLU A 24 25.22 24.29 -12.68
C GLU A 24 24.05 24.48 -11.70
N GLY A 25 24.04 25.62 -11.00
CA GLY A 25 23.00 25.92 -10.00
C GLY A 25 23.05 25.06 -8.70
N ILE A 26 24.04 24.15 -8.55
CA ILE A 26 24.20 23.30 -7.37
C ILE A 26 25.50 23.63 -6.63
N SER A 27 26.65 23.61 -7.32
CA SER A 27 27.94 23.74 -6.75
C SER A 27 28.95 24.24 -7.79
N SER A 28 30.27 24.12 -7.55
CA SER A 28 31.29 24.39 -8.55
C SER A 28 31.71 23.12 -9.30
N GLN A 29 32.18 23.29 -10.55
CA GLN A 29 32.72 22.15 -11.33
C GLN A 29 33.89 21.47 -10.57
N SER A 30 34.72 22.24 -9.85
CA SER A 30 35.80 21.68 -9.05
C SER A 30 35.29 20.85 -7.86
N SER A 31 34.15 21.20 -7.27
CA SER A 31 33.48 20.41 -6.22
C SER A 31 32.98 19.09 -6.76
N ILE A 32 32.33 19.09 -7.94
CA ILE A 32 31.87 17.86 -8.62
C ILE A 32 33.10 17.00 -8.99
N SER A 33 34.16 17.58 -9.51
CA SER A 33 35.39 16.83 -9.82
C SER A 33 35.96 16.13 -8.58
N ARG A 34 36.03 16.84 -7.43
CA ARG A 34 36.48 16.27 -6.16
C ARG A 34 35.55 15.16 -5.67
N LEU A 35 34.22 15.36 -5.76
CA LEU A 35 33.25 14.34 -5.41
C LEU A 35 33.45 13.06 -6.23
N GLU A 36 33.64 13.18 -7.55
CA GLU A 36 33.90 12.05 -8.45
C GLU A 36 35.27 11.36 -8.24
N ASN A 37 36.19 12.03 -7.53
CA ASN A 37 37.48 11.48 -7.16
C ASN A 37 37.57 11.03 -5.69
N GLY A 38 36.43 10.91 -5.00
CA GLY A 38 36.35 10.37 -3.64
C GLY A 38 36.49 11.39 -2.52
N SER A 39 36.58 12.69 -2.84
CA SER A 39 36.64 13.77 -1.87
C SER A 39 35.27 14.40 -1.64
N PHE A 40 34.61 14.05 -0.55
CA PHE A 40 33.29 14.59 -0.18
C PHE A 40 33.41 15.97 0.47
N THR A 41 33.62 17.02 -0.34
CA THR A 41 33.76 18.41 0.11
C THR A 41 32.54 19.28 -0.16
N ILE A 42 31.42 18.66 -0.60
CA ILE A 42 30.14 19.33 -0.84
C ILE A 42 29.25 19.17 0.39
N SER A 43 28.33 20.11 0.59
CA SER A 43 27.32 20.02 1.63
C SER A 43 26.31 18.89 1.32
N LEU A 44 25.60 18.38 2.36
CA LEU A 44 24.57 17.39 2.18
C LEU A 44 23.48 17.87 1.22
N GLY A 45 23.10 19.16 1.29
CA GLY A 45 22.09 19.73 0.40
C GLY A 45 22.54 19.79 -1.07
N GLU A 46 23.81 20.08 -1.33
CA GLU A 46 24.39 20.01 -2.67
C GLU A 46 24.45 18.56 -3.17
N PHE A 47 24.85 17.64 -2.31
CA PHE A 47 24.89 16.22 -2.62
C PHE A 47 23.51 15.69 -3.03
N VAL A 48 22.46 16.00 -2.27
CA VAL A 48 21.07 15.61 -2.60
C VAL A 48 20.66 16.15 -3.97
N ARG A 49 20.94 17.43 -4.27
CA ARG A 49 20.62 18.02 -5.58
C ARG A 49 21.40 17.39 -6.74
N VAL A 50 22.66 16.99 -6.51
CA VAL A 50 23.44 16.21 -7.49
C VAL A 50 22.76 14.87 -7.76
N MET A 51 22.32 14.18 -6.72
CA MET A 51 21.62 12.92 -6.83
C MET A 51 20.30 13.06 -7.62
N GLU A 52 19.50 14.07 -7.29
CA GLU A 52 18.24 14.38 -7.99
C GLU A 52 18.49 14.65 -9.47
N ARG A 53 19.48 15.48 -9.82
CA ARG A 53 19.85 15.78 -11.22
C ARG A 53 20.29 14.55 -11.99
N LEU A 54 20.93 13.60 -11.33
CA LEU A 54 21.36 12.33 -11.91
C LEU A 54 20.26 11.26 -11.90
N ASN A 55 19.08 11.57 -11.33
CA ASN A 55 18.01 10.62 -11.07
C ASN A 55 18.55 9.35 -10.37
N LEU A 56 19.32 9.55 -9.30
CA LEU A 56 19.84 8.51 -8.44
C LEU A 56 19.16 8.60 -7.07
N SER A 57 18.72 7.46 -6.56
CA SER A 57 18.27 7.36 -5.17
C SER A 57 19.48 7.20 -4.22
N MET A 58 19.29 7.47 -2.93
CA MET A 58 20.28 7.17 -1.90
C MET A 58 20.63 5.67 -1.90
N HIS A 59 19.67 4.81 -2.18
CA HIS A 59 19.90 3.37 -2.32
C HIS A 59 20.87 3.06 -3.47
N ASP A 60 20.72 3.69 -4.64
CA ASP A 60 21.58 3.42 -5.81
C ASP A 60 23.04 3.75 -5.53
N VAL A 61 23.28 4.74 -4.69
CA VAL A 61 24.61 5.26 -4.42
C VAL A 61 25.26 4.61 -3.21
N PHE A 62 24.56 4.47 -2.10
CA PHE A 62 25.12 3.95 -0.86
C PHE A 62 25.03 2.42 -0.73
N CYS A 63 24.10 1.79 -1.46
CA CYS A 63 24.05 0.34 -1.49
C CYS A 63 24.93 -0.20 -2.61
N SER A 64 25.77 -1.15 -2.32
CA SER A 64 26.79 -1.75 -3.23
C SER A 64 26.20 -2.67 -4.32
N GLY A 65 24.97 -2.44 -4.75
CA GLY A 65 24.29 -3.27 -5.76
C GLY A 65 23.81 -4.62 -5.24
N GLU A 66 24.36 -5.10 -4.15
CA GLU A 66 23.87 -6.28 -3.44
C GLU A 66 22.89 -5.80 -2.37
N LYS A 67 21.62 -6.17 -2.54
CA LYS A 67 20.60 -5.96 -1.50
C LYS A 67 21.04 -6.72 -0.25
N THR A 68 20.90 -6.10 0.91
CA THR A 68 21.12 -6.80 2.18
C THR A 68 20.10 -7.94 2.34
N PRO A 69 20.45 -9.03 3.03
CA PRO A 69 19.55 -10.17 3.19
C PRO A 69 18.16 -9.80 3.71
N ASP A 70 18.06 -8.81 4.60
CA ASP A 70 16.79 -8.31 5.14
C ASP A 70 15.93 -7.62 4.07
N ILE A 71 16.54 -6.88 3.15
CA ILE A 71 15.83 -6.27 2.01
C ILE A 71 15.31 -7.36 1.07
N ILE A 72 16.14 -8.36 0.76
CA ILE A 72 15.73 -9.46 -0.13
C ILE A 72 14.56 -10.22 0.45
N VAL A 73 14.62 -10.59 1.72
CA VAL A 73 13.56 -11.34 2.39
C VAL A 73 12.25 -10.53 2.47
N ARG A 74 12.34 -9.23 2.79
CA ARG A 74 11.16 -8.35 2.79
C ARG A 74 10.51 -8.26 1.41
N GLU A 75 11.29 -8.08 0.35
CA GLU A 75 10.76 -8.01 -1.01
C GLU A 75 10.11 -9.34 -1.44
N GLN A 76 10.71 -10.47 -1.09
CA GLN A 76 10.13 -11.78 -1.38
C GLN A 76 8.80 -11.99 -0.64
N LEU A 77 8.73 -11.61 0.64
CA LEU A 77 7.48 -11.64 1.40
C LEU A 77 6.42 -10.68 0.84
N ASP A 78 6.82 -9.47 0.42
CA ASP A 78 5.91 -8.52 -0.21
C ASP A 78 5.33 -9.02 -1.53
N VAL A 79 6.14 -9.70 -2.35
CA VAL A 79 5.69 -10.34 -3.59
C VAL A 79 4.70 -11.45 -3.27
N ALA A 80 5.07 -12.40 -2.41
CA ALA A 80 4.20 -13.52 -2.02
C ALA A 80 2.88 -13.02 -1.41
N ARG A 81 2.92 -11.95 -0.59
CA ARG A 81 1.72 -11.32 -0.01
C ARG A 81 0.80 -10.71 -1.06
N LYS A 82 1.36 -10.00 -2.06
CA LYS A 82 0.58 -9.39 -3.15
C LYS A 82 -0.06 -10.46 -4.05
N GLU A 83 0.63 -11.55 -4.26
CA GLU A 83 0.16 -12.72 -5.03
C GLU A 83 -0.77 -13.63 -4.21
N GLN A 84 -0.91 -13.39 -2.91
CA GLN A 84 -1.65 -14.23 -1.95
C GLN A 84 -1.11 -15.67 -1.87
N ASP A 85 0.17 -15.84 -2.18
CA ASP A 85 0.88 -17.12 -2.12
C ASP A 85 1.35 -17.38 -0.66
N TYR A 86 0.42 -17.90 0.14
CA TYR A 86 0.66 -18.13 1.56
C TYR A 86 1.62 -19.29 1.83
N ASP A 87 1.71 -20.26 0.94
CA ASP A 87 2.63 -21.39 1.07
C ASP A 87 4.07 -20.91 0.86
N ARG A 88 4.31 -20.14 -0.20
CA ARG A 88 5.61 -19.49 -0.44
C ARG A 88 5.98 -18.53 0.70
N MET A 89 5.01 -17.80 1.24
CA MET A 89 5.24 -16.92 2.39
C MET A 89 5.70 -17.73 3.61
N GLU A 90 5.07 -18.88 3.89
CA GLU A 90 5.47 -19.77 4.99
C GLU A 90 6.88 -20.33 4.78
N GLU A 91 7.21 -20.81 3.58
CA GLU A 91 8.55 -21.27 3.23
C GLU A 91 9.64 -20.20 3.48
N ILE A 92 9.41 -18.96 3.05
CA ILE A 92 10.34 -17.86 3.29
C ILE A 92 10.53 -17.61 4.79
N LEU A 93 9.44 -17.61 5.57
CA LEU A 93 9.47 -17.38 7.00
C LEU A 93 10.21 -18.49 7.77
N GLU A 94 10.16 -19.72 7.29
CA GLU A 94 10.82 -20.89 7.90
C GLU A 94 12.27 -21.06 7.45
N SER A 95 12.63 -20.60 6.24
CA SER A 95 13.99 -20.72 5.69
C SER A 95 15.01 -19.91 6.49
N GLU A 96 14.59 -18.80 7.10
CA GLU A 96 15.48 -17.93 7.84
C GLU A 96 15.66 -18.35 9.30
N ARG A 97 16.90 -18.34 9.77
CA ARG A 97 17.21 -18.67 11.15
C ARG A 97 16.57 -17.67 12.12
N SER A 98 16.18 -18.14 13.28
CA SER A 98 15.54 -17.29 14.31
C SER A 98 16.33 -16.03 14.68
N GLY A 99 17.66 -16.08 14.62
CA GLY A 99 18.54 -14.94 14.88
C GLY A 99 18.47 -13.82 13.82
N PHE A 100 18.14 -14.16 12.57
CA PHE A 100 17.95 -13.18 11.51
C PHE A 100 16.81 -12.21 11.84
N TRP A 101 15.66 -12.74 12.23
CA TRP A 101 14.47 -11.94 12.53
C TRP A 101 14.61 -11.03 13.75
N LYS A 102 15.52 -11.40 14.69
CA LYS A 102 15.78 -10.64 15.93
C LYS A 102 16.80 -9.51 15.77
N GLN A 103 17.26 -9.23 14.57
CA GLN A 103 18.24 -8.17 14.33
C GLN A 103 17.65 -6.77 14.58
N SER A 104 16.34 -6.58 14.35
CA SER A 104 15.64 -5.37 14.72
C SER A 104 14.18 -5.66 15.12
N PRO A 105 13.57 -4.81 15.97
CA PRO A 105 12.13 -4.92 16.29
C PRO A 105 11.25 -4.84 15.04
N GLU A 106 11.62 -3.99 14.08
CA GLU A 106 10.88 -3.82 12.84
C GLU A 106 10.87 -5.11 12.01
N LEU A 107 12.00 -5.81 11.93
CA LEU A 107 12.11 -7.06 11.18
C LEU A 107 11.33 -8.18 11.87
N GLU A 108 11.38 -8.26 13.19
CA GLU A 108 10.60 -9.21 13.98
C GLU A 108 9.10 -8.94 13.90
N GLY A 109 8.70 -7.67 13.92
CA GLY A 109 7.33 -7.24 13.70
C GLY A 109 6.85 -7.61 12.29
N TYR A 110 7.71 -7.41 11.28
CA TYR A 110 7.42 -7.77 9.89
C TYR A 110 7.21 -9.28 9.72
N ARG A 111 8.07 -10.09 10.34
CA ARG A 111 7.90 -11.55 10.43
C ARG A 111 6.56 -11.92 11.06
N SER A 112 6.26 -11.33 12.22
CA SER A 112 5.03 -11.63 12.97
C SER A 112 3.78 -11.31 12.13
N TRP A 113 3.78 -10.21 11.40
CA TRP A 113 2.70 -9.87 10.49
C TRP A 113 2.45 -10.94 9.43
N HIS A 114 3.51 -11.34 8.70
CA HIS A 114 3.39 -12.33 7.63
C HIS A 114 3.01 -13.71 8.14
N HIS A 115 3.55 -14.13 9.31
CA HIS A 115 3.03 -15.33 10.00
C HIS A 115 1.55 -15.20 10.35
N GLY A 116 1.11 -14.01 10.78
CA GLY A 116 -0.30 -13.74 11.04
C GLY A 116 -1.18 -13.96 9.81
N LEU A 117 -0.73 -13.48 8.63
CA LEU A 117 -1.44 -13.69 7.37
C LEU A 117 -1.50 -15.17 6.98
N VAL A 118 -0.40 -15.92 7.13
CA VAL A 118 -0.39 -17.38 6.91
C VAL A 118 -1.35 -18.09 7.87
N LYS A 119 -1.41 -17.70 9.15
CA LYS A 119 -2.38 -18.27 10.09
C LYS A 119 -3.81 -17.91 9.75
N GLN A 120 -4.04 -16.71 9.23
CA GLN A 120 -5.37 -16.28 8.71
C GLN A 120 -5.81 -17.16 7.56
N SER A 121 -4.95 -17.40 6.55
CA SER A 121 -5.28 -18.23 5.39
C SER A 121 -5.65 -19.67 5.77
N LYS A 122 -5.06 -20.19 6.87
CA LYS A 122 -5.35 -21.50 7.45
C LYS A 122 -6.56 -21.50 8.39
N GLY A 123 -7.33 -20.41 8.49
CA GLY A 123 -8.47 -20.30 9.40
C GLY A 123 -8.14 -20.20 10.89
N GLN A 124 -6.86 -20.06 11.25
CA GLN A 124 -6.39 -19.98 12.63
C GLN A 124 -6.48 -18.54 13.18
N TYR A 125 -7.68 -17.96 13.14
CA TYR A 125 -7.93 -16.53 13.38
C TYR A 125 -7.43 -16.02 14.72
N ARG A 126 -7.56 -16.81 15.80
CA ARG A 126 -7.07 -16.42 17.14
C ARG A 126 -5.56 -16.22 17.15
N MET A 127 -4.81 -17.13 16.50
CA MET A 127 -3.36 -17.04 16.41
C MET A 127 -2.95 -15.90 15.48
N ALA A 128 -3.64 -15.74 14.36
CA ALA A 128 -3.43 -14.64 13.42
C ALA A 128 -3.57 -13.27 14.10
N LEU A 129 -4.65 -13.05 14.84
CA LEU A 129 -4.86 -11.80 15.59
C LEU A 129 -3.74 -11.54 16.62
N ARG A 130 -3.30 -12.58 17.34
CA ARG A 130 -2.19 -12.43 18.30
C ARG A 130 -0.92 -11.96 17.60
N LEU A 131 -0.55 -12.58 16.48
CA LEU A 131 0.66 -12.26 15.72
C LEU A 131 0.58 -10.86 15.08
N ILE A 132 -0.58 -10.49 14.51
CA ILE A 132 -0.80 -9.16 13.93
C ILE A 132 -0.74 -8.07 15.02
N ASN A 133 -1.31 -8.30 16.21
CA ASN A 133 -1.22 -7.34 17.31
C ASN A 133 0.23 -7.12 17.77
N ILE A 134 1.03 -8.19 17.88
CA ILE A 134 2.47 -8.09 18.16
C ILE A 134 3.17 -7.23 17.09
N ALA A 135 2.87 -7.48 15.82
CA ALA A 135 3.45 -6.74 14.71
C ALA A 135 3.11 -5.24 14.76
N ILE A 136 1.86 -4.90 15.06
CA ILE A 136 1.40 -3.51 15.22
C ILE A 136 2.14 -2.85 16.40
N GLU A 137 2.19 -3.49 17.57
CA GLU A 137 2.85 -2.97 18.75
C GLU A 137 4.33 -2.64 18.49
N MET A 138 5.03 -3.51 17.77
CA MET A 138 6.43 -3.33 17.43
C MET A 138 6.70 -2.19 16.44
N ASN A 139 5.74 -1.88 15.54
CA ASN A 139 5.98 -0.98 14.41
C ASN A 139 5.23 0.35 14.49
N GLN A 140 4.16 0.48 15.29
CA GLN A 140 3.28 1.67 15.30
C GLN A 140 3.93 3.00 15.70
N LYS A 141 5.13 2.96 16.32
CA LYS A 141 5.88 4.16 16.70
C LYS A 141 6.88 4.61 15.62
N ASN A 142 7.08 3.80 14.59
CA ASN A 142 8.00 4.09 13.50
C ASN A 142 7.24 4.63 12.29
N GLU A 143 7.34 5.93 12.04
CA GLU A 143 6.64 6.60 10.93
C GLU A 143 6.97 5.99 9.54
N TRP A 144 8.16 5.43 9.37
CA TRP A 144 8.54 4.75 8.12
C TRP A 144 7.79 3.43 7.88
N MET A 145 7.19 2.89 8.95
CA MET A 145 6.39 1.66 8.91
C MET A 145 4.90 1.91 8.82
N TYR A 146 4.42 3.16 8.80
CA TYR A 146 2.99 3.49 8.85
C TYR A 146 2.18 2.87 7.72
N GLU A 147 2.72 2.77 6.51
CA GLU A 147 2.03 2.05 5.42
C GLU A 147 1.85 0.56 5.76
N ALA A 148 2.89 -0.09 6.27
CA ALA A 148 2.81 -1.49 6.70
C ALA A 148 1.87 -1.68 7.91
N VAL A 149 1.91 -0.75 8.88
CA VAL A 149 1.00 -0.76 10.04
C VAL A 149 -0.45 -0.57 9.59
N SER A 150 -0.69 0.27 8.60
CA SER A 150 -2.01 0.42 7.97
C SER A 150 -2.50 -0.90 7.38
N GLU A 151 -1.64 -1.63 6.66
CA GLU A 151 -1.98 -2.96 6.13
C GLU A 151 -2.21 -4.00 7.24
N MET A 152 -1.45 -3.93 8.35
CA MET A 152 -1.66 -4.80 9.52
C MET A 152 -3.04 -4.55 10.15
N HIS A 153 -3.45 -3.30 10.32
CA HIS A 153 -4.79 -2.95 10.80
C HIS A 153 -5.89 -3.37 9.82
N LEU A 154 -5.65 -3.25 8.51
CA LEU A 154 -6.56 -3.76 7.49
C LEU A 154 -6.75 -5.29 7.63
N ALA A 155 -5.66 -6.05 7.76
CA ALA A 155 -5.72 -7.50 7.97
C ALA A 155 -6.44 -7.87 9.28
N LYS A 156 -6.19 -7.14 10.36
CA LYS A 156 -6.90 -7.29 11.64
C LYS A 156 -8.41 -7.09 11.48
N GLY A 157 -8.82 -6.03 10.76
CA GLY A 157 -10.22 -5.76 10.46
C GLY A 157 -10.87 -6.89 9.65
N ASN A 158 -10.17 -7.40 8.65
CA ASN A 158 -10.66 -8.53 7.86
C ASN A 158 -10.90 -9.77 8.73
N ILE A 159 -10.00 -10.07 9.67
CA ILE A 159 -10.19 -11.22 10.60
C ILE A 159 -11.41 -10.98 11.49
N TYR A 160 -11.60 -9.76 12.02
CA TYR A 160 -12.77 -9.46 12.84
C TYR A 160 -14.08 -9.61 12.04
N ASN A 161 -14.11 -9.19 10.79
CA ASN A 161 -15.28 -9.42 9.92
C ASN A 161 -15.51 -10.91 9.68
N MET A 162 -14.47 -11.68 9.35
CA MET A 162 -14.58 -13.15 9.13
C MET A 162 -15.06 -13.89 10.37
N THR A 163 -14.83 -13.36 11.56
CA THR A 163 -15.26 -13.95 12.83
C THR A 163 -16.56 -13.37 13.38
N GLY A 164 -17.22 -12.47 12.65
CA GLY A 164 -18.48 -11.83 13.04
C GLY A 164 -18.36 -10.76 14.14
N LEU A 165 -17.13 -10.34 14.47
CA LEU A 165 -16.87 -9.32 15.51
C LEU A 165 -16.91 -7.88 14.99
N GLY A 166 -16.99 -7.69 13.66
CA GLY A 166 -16.98 -6.39 13.01
C GLY A 166 -15.60 -5.74 12.96
N GLY A 167 -15.18 -5.33 11.76
CA GLY A 167 -13.83 -4.80 11.52
C GLY A 167 -13.70 -3.28 11.54
N LEU A 168 -14.81 -2.55 11.74
CA LEU A 168 -14.90 -1.09 11.51
C LEU A 168 -13.81 -0.28 12.20
N ASP A 169 -13.54 -0.53 13.49
CA ASP A 169 -12.53 0.25 14.22
C ASP A 169 -11.11 -0.05 13.72
N SER A 170 -10.82 -1.29 13.37
CA SER A 170 -9.53 -1.64 12.76
C SER A 170 -9.34 -0.97 11.40
N TYR A 171 -10.39 -0.81 10.60
CA TYR A 171 -10.31 -0.09 9.32
C TYR A 171 -10.15 1.43 9.51
N LYS A 172 -10.74 2.02 10.57
CA LYS A 172 -10.48 3.42 10.93
C LYS A 172 -9.02 3.65 11.31
N GLU A 173 -8.46 2.75 12.14
CA GLU A 173 -7.03 2.78 12.48
C GLU A 173 -6.15 2.61 11.23
N ALA A 174 -6.50 1.68 10.33
CA ALA A 174 -5.79 1.52 9.06
C ALA A 174 -5.77 2.83 8.25
N LEU A 175 -6.89 3.55 8.17
CA LEU A 175 -6.97 4.83 7.47
C LEU A 175 -6.12 5.90 8.16
N ALA A 176 -6.13 5.97 9.49
CA ALA A 176 -5.35 6.95 10.26
C ALA A 176 -3.84 6.75 10.04
N PHE A 177 -3.34 5.51 10.08
CA PHE A 177 -1.93 5.20 9.77
C PHE A 177 -1.59 5.48 8.30
N TYR A 178 -2.50 5.18 7.37
CA TYR A 178 -2.30 5.51 5.96
C TYR A 178 -2.15 7.03 5.75
N GLU A 179 -3.02 7.83 6.34
CA GLU A 179 -3.00 9.30 6.23
C GLU A 179 -1.74 9.91 6.88
N GLY A 180 -1.17 9.26 7.89
CA GLY A 180 0.11 9.64 8.51
C GLY A 180 1.36 9.15 7.76
N SER A 181 1.20 8.29 6.74
CA SER A 181 2.34 7.70 6.02
C SER A 181 2.97 8.67 5.04
N LYS A 182 4.32 8.60 4.94
CA LYS A 182 5.12 9.34 3.92
C LYS A 182 5.06 8.68 2.54
N LYS A 183 4.79 7.39 2.49
CA LYS A 183 4.54 6.62 1.27
C LYS A 183 3.08 6.26 1.23
N THR A 184 2.44 6.47 0.09
CA THR A 184 1.00 6.23 -0.05
C THR A 184 0.73 5.37 -1.28
N SER A 185 0.15 4.18 -1.06
CA SER A 185 -0.33 3.31 -2.12
C SER A 185 -1.79 3.61 -2.44
N PRO A 186 -2.15 4.06 -3.65
CA PRO A 186 -3.55 4.24 -4.03
C PRO A 186 -4.38 2.97 -3.88
N VAL A 187 -3.79 1.80 -4.14
CA VAL A 187 -4.45 0.50 -3.99
C VAL A 187 -4.79 0.21 -2.52
N LEU A 188 -3.88 0.54 -1.60
CA LEU A 188 -4.11 0.31 -0.17
C LEU A 188 -5.28 1.16 0.35
N VAL A 189 -5.29 2.46 0.06
CA VAL A 189 -6.38 3.31 0.54
C VAL A 189 -7.72 2.94 -0.06
N VAL A 190 -7.77 2.53 -1.32
CA VAL A 190 -9.01 2.05 -1.96
C VAL A 190 -9.54 0.80 -1.24
N LYS A 191 -8.66 -0.16 -0.87
CA LYS A 191 -9.05 -1.32 -0.04
C LYS A 191 -9.64 -0.90 1.30
N ILE A 192 -8.99 0.03 1.99
CA ILE A 192 -9.44 0.52 3.31
C ILE A 192 -10.79 1.20 3.19
N LEU A 193 -10.96 2.11 2.22
CA LEU A 193 -12.21 2.85 2.00
C LEU A 193 -13.36 1.90 1.62
N TYR A 194 -13.08 0.89 0.81
CA TYR A 194 -14.06 -0.15 0.47
C TYR A 194 -14.52 -0.91 1.73
N ASN A 195 -13.58 -1.41 2.55
CA ASN A 195 -13.95 -2.15 3.77
C ASN A 195 -14.68 -1.27 4.80
N LEU A 196 -14.31 0.02 4.90
CA LEU A 196 -15.06 0.99 5.70
C LEU A 196 -16.50 1.15 5.17
N ALA A 197 -16.66 1.27 3.86
CA ALA A 197 -17.98 1.41 3.25
C ALA A 197 -18.85 0.16 3.49
N VAL A 198 -18.28 -1.03 3.36
CA VAL A 198 -18.98 -2.30 3.67
C VAL A 198 -19.44 -2.32 5.13
N SER A 199 -18.51 -2.12 6.07
CA SER A 199 -18.83 -2.21 7.51
C SER A 199 -19.85 -1.14 7.95
N LEU A 200 -19.82 0.04 7.35
CA LEU A 200 -20.79 1.10 7.64
C LEU A 200 -22.16 0.79 7.03
N CYS A 201 -22.19 0.18 5.84
CA CYS A 201 -23.44 -0.25 5.23
C CYS A 201 -24.12 -1.36 6.05
N GLU A 202 -23.36 -2.33 6.54
CA GLU A 202 -23.83 -3.38 7.46
C GLU A 202 -24.36 -2.81 8.78
N GLY A 203 -23.76 -1.71 9.26
CA GLY A 203 -24.20 -0.94 10.43
C GLY A 203 -25.30 0.07 10.14
N GLU A 204 -25.95 0.03 8.98
CA GLU A 204 -27.02 0.96 8.53
C GLU A 204 -26.60 2.43 8.44
N GLU A 205 -25.28 2.73 8.47
CA GLU A 205 -24.73 4.07 8.31
C GLU A 205 -24.51 4.42 6.83
N HIS A 206 -25.57 4.35 6.03
CA HIS A 206 -25.52 4.42 4.57
C HIS A 206 -24.93 5.73 4.01
N GLU A 207 -25.18 6.88 4.66
CA GLU A 207 -24.59 8.17 4.25
C GLU A 207 -23.06 8.17 4.36
N LYS A 208 -22.53 7.60 5.46
CA LYS A 208 -21.08 7.49 5.64
C LYS A 208 -20.48 6.47 4.66
N SER A 209 -21.17 5.34 4.43
CA SER A 209 -20.79 4.36 3.42
C SER A 209 -20.67 5.02 2.04
N LEU A 210 -21.70 5.77 1.62
CA LEU A 210 -21.71 6.51 0.35
C LEU A 210 -20.53 7.48 0.23
N LYS A 211 -20.20 8.20 1.31
CA LYS A 211 -19.04 9.11 1.34
C LYS A 211 -17.73 8.38 1.07
N TYR A 212 -17.50 7.20 1.67
CA TYR A 212 -16.28 6.42 1.45
C TYR A 212 -16.23 5.80 0.06
N CYS A 213 -17.37 5.36 -0.49
CA CYS A 213 -17.45 4.91 -1.88
C CYS A 213 -17.06 6.03 -2.87
N ASN A 214 -17.59 7.25 -2.67
CA ASN A 214 -17.26 8.39 -3.50
C ASN A 214 -15.77 8.75 -3.42
N LYS A 215 -15.17 8.76 -2.21
CA LYS A 215 -13.73 9.00 -2.02
C LYS A 215 -12.89 7.92 -2.73
N ALA A 216 -13.29 6.66 -2.67
CA ALA A 216 -12.59 5.57 -3.35
C ALA A 216 -12.66 5.72 -4.88
N LEU A 217 -13.82 6.03 -5.45
CA LEU A 217 -13.99 6.27 -6.89
C LEU A 217 -13.19 7.48 -7.39
N GLU A 218 -13.12 8.56 -6.61
CA GLU A 218 -12.28 9.72 -6.92
C GLU A 218 -10.80 9.34 -7.00
N ILE A 219 -10.30 8.53 -6.04
CA ILE A 219 -8.91 8.05 -6.04
C ILE A 219 -8.65 7.16 -7.24
N LEU A 220 -9.57 6.26 -7.58
CA LEU A 220 -9.45 5.40 -8.76
C LEU A 220 -9.36 6.23 -10.05
N HIS A 221 -10.24 7.21 -10.19
CA HIS A 221 -10.24 8.11 -11.35
C HIS A 221 -8.93 8.91 -11.46
N LYS A 222 -8.45 9.47 -10.35
CA LYS A 222 -7.20 10.25 -10.32
C LYS A 222 -5.96 9.43 -10.69
N ASN A 223 -6.00 8.11 -10.49
CA ASN A 223 -4.88 7.20 -10.75
C ASN A 223 -5.11 6.30 -11.98
N ASP A 224 -6.09 6.58 -12.82
CA ASP A 224 -6.46 5.78 -14.00
C ASP A 224 -6.58 4.28 -13.67
N SER A 225 -7.17 3.95 -12.51
CA SER A 225 -7.27 2.60 -11.99
C SER A 225 -8.72 2.14 -11.90
N THR A 226 -8.93 0.87 -12.20
CA THR A 226 -10.24 0.19 -12.06
C THR A 226 -10.25 -0.83 -10.93
N TYR A 227 -9.25 -0.81 -10.06
CA TYR A 227 -9.13 -1.75 -8.95
C TYR A 227 -10.35 -1.70 -8.02
N LEU A 228 -11.02 -2.83 -7.81
CA LEU A 228 -12.25 -2.95 -7.02
C LEU A 228 -13.44 -2.08 -7.51
N ILE A 229 -13.40 -1.51 -8.72
CA ILE A 229 -14.41 -0.54 -9.18
C ILE A 229 -15.83 -1.11 -9.11
N VAL A 230 -16.04 -2.36 -9.52
CA VAL A 230 -17.35 -3.02 -9.49
C VAL A 230 -17.86 -3.19 -8.06
N HIS A 231 -17.00 -3.59 -7.14
CA HIS A 231 -17.36 -3.77 -5.73
C HIS A 231 -17.72 -2.43 -5.06
N ILE A 232 -16.96 -1.37 -5.39
CA ILE A 232 -17.24 -0.03 -4.86
C ILE A 232 -18.54 0.54 -5.44
N LEU A 233 -18.80 0.35 -6.74
CA LEU A 233 -20.06 0.74 -7.38
C LEU A 233 -21.23 -0.03 -6.78
N TYR A 234 -21.08 -1.34 -6.55
CA TYR A 234 -22.10 -2.16 -5.89
C TYR A 234 -22.45 -1.59 -4.50
N MET A 235 -21.45 -1.27 -3.69
CA MET A 235 -21.67 -0.67 -2.36
C MET A 235 -22.30 0.71 -2.45
N LYS A 236 -21.88 1.55 -3.41
CA LYS A 236 -22.46 2.86 -3.66
C LYS A 236 -23.94 2.75 -4.01
N PHE A 237 -24.29 1.85 -4.92
CA PHE A 237 -25.67 1.63 -5.35
C PHE A 237 -26.54 1.08 -4.20
N SER A 238 -26.00 0.13 -3.43
CA SER A 238 -26.68 -0.36 -2.23
C SER A 238 -26.97 0.76 -1.24
N ALA A 239 -26.00 1.65 -0.98
CA ALA A 239 -26.19 2.80 -0.10
C ALA A 239 -27.27 3.77 -0.64
N LEU A 240 -27.25 4.10 -1.94
CA LEU A 240 -28.25 4.98 -2.57
C LEU A 240 -29.68 4.40 -2.47
N ILE A 241 -29.86 3.09 -2.68
CA ILE A 241 -31.14 2.42 -2.55
C ILE A 241 -31.65 2.53 -1.10
N ASN A 242 -30.81 2.24 -0.11
CA ASN A 242 -31.19 2.34 1.30
C ASN A 242 -31.49 3.78 1.75
N LEU A 243 -30.84 4.77 1.16
CA LEU A 243 -31.11 6.18 1.37
C LEU A 243 -32.33 6.70 0.59
N LYS A 244 -32.99 5.82 -0.20
CA LYS A 244 -34.12 6.15 -1.08
C LYS A 244 -33.79 7.21 -2.14
N GLN A 245 -32.51 7.32 -2.51
CA GLN A 245 -32.03 8.20 -3.57
C GLN A 245 -32.12 7.52 -4.94
N TYR A 246 -33.34 7.12 -5.30
CA TYR A 246 -33.60 6.25 -6.47
C TYR A 246 -33.28 6.93 -7.81
N GLU A 247 -33.51 8.23 -7.92
CA GLU A 247 -33.20 8.99 -9.15
C GLU A 247 -31.70 8.97 -9.44
N GLU A 248 -30.87 9.27 -8.44
CA GLU A 248 -29.42 9.22 -8.57
C GLU A 248 -28.93 7.78 -8.86
N TYR A 249 -29.51 6.79 -8.18
CA TYR A 249 -29.21 5.38 -8.42
C TYR A 249 -29.45 4.99 -9.88
N GLU A 250 -30.62 5.29 -10.45
CA GLU A 250 -30.96 4.90 -11.83
C GLU A 250 -30.02 5.56 -12.85
N ILE A 251 -29.71 6.86 -12.69
CA ILE A 251 -28.76 7.58 -13.58
C ILE A 251 -27.38 6.94 -13.51
N LEU A 252 -26.86 6.69 -12.31
CA LEU A 252 -25.52 6.14 -12.14
C LEU A 252 -25.43 4.67 -12.55
N LYS A 253 -26.48 3.90 -12.33
CA LYS A 253 -26.58 2.50 -12.73
C LYS A 253 -26.39 2.35 -14.24
N GLU A 254 -27.18 3.06 -15.04
CA GLU A 254 -27.08 3.02 -16.50
C GLU A 254 -25.70 3.47 -17.00
N LYS A 255 -25.17 4.55 -16.42
CA LYS A 255 -23.85 5.08 -16.79
C LYS A 255 -22.70 4.11 -16.49
N ASN A 256 -22.81 3.30 -15.44
CA ASN A 256 -21.72 2.44 -14.97
C ASN A 256 -21.93 0.94 -15.28
N LYS A 257 -23.01 0.56 -15.97
CA LYS A 257 -23.31 -0.82 -16.33
C LYS A 257 -22.16 -1.51 -17.07
N VAL A 258 -21.45 -0.76 -17.91
CA VAL A 258 -20.29 -1.22 -18.67
C VAL A 258 -19.17 -1.81 -17.79
N PHE A 259 -18.99 -1.34 -16.55
CA PHE A 259 -18.02 -1.92 -15.66
C PHE A 259 -18.44 -3.33 -15.20
N PHE A 260 -19.71 -3.54 -14.91
CA PHE A 260 -20.23 -4.87 -14.54
C PHE A 260 -20.14 -5.86 -15.71
N GLU A 261 -20.34 -5.39 -16.93
CA GLU A 261 -20.17 -6.19 -18.14
C GLU A 261 -18.71 -6.56 -18.39
N ASN A 262 -17.79 -5.57 -18.33
CA ASN A 262 -16.38 -5.78 -18.61
C ASN A 262 -15.65 -6.64 -17.57
N TYR A 263 -16.15 -6.70 -16.33
CA TYR A 263 -15.58 -7.49 -15.25
C TYR A 263 -16.37 -8.77 -14.93
N ASP A 264 -17.25 -9.20 -15.84
CA ASP A 264 -18.07 -10.40 -15.70
C ASP A 264 -18.85 -10.47 -14.37
N ALA A 265 -19.39 -9.33 -13.97
CA ALA A 265 -20.07 -9.13 -12.68
C ALA A 265 -21.56 -8.79 -12.80
N LEU A 266 -22.21 -9.19 -13.91
CA LEU A 266 -23.63 -8.92 -14.16
C LEU A 266 -24.54 -9.52 -13.10
N GLU A 267 -24.14 -10.63 -12.46
CA GLU A 267 -24.90 -11.20 -11.34
C GLU A 267 -25.08 -10.21 -10.18
N LEU A 268 -24.03 -9.44 -9.86
CA LEU A 268 -24.11 -8.40 -8.83
C LEU A 268 -25.06 -7.28 -9.25
N PHE A 269 -25.06 -6.94 -10.53
CA PHE A 269 -25.96 -5.94 -11.09
C PHE A 269 -27.43 -6.40 -10.99
N ASP A 270 -27.72 -7.66 -11.33
CA ASP A 270 -29.05 -8.26 -11.23
C ASP A 270 -29.56 -8.32 -9.78
N ILE A 271 -28.66 -8.59 -8.83
CA ILE A 271 -28.97 -8.56 -7.39
C ILE A 271 -29.42 -7.15 -6.97
N LEU A 272 -28.70 -6.13 -7.39
CA LEU A 272 -29.03 -4.72 -7.11
C LEU A 272 -30.39 -4.34 -7.71
N GLU A 273 -30.68 -4.75 -8.95
CA GLU A 273 -31.98 -4.49 -9.57
C GLU A 273 -33.14 -5.14 -8.83
N LYS A 274 -32.97 -6.39 -8.42
CA LYS A 274 -34.02 -7.09 -7.62
C LYS A 274 -34.19 -6.39 -6.26
N TYR A 275 -33.10 -5.98 -5.63
CA TYR A 275 -33.12 -5.28 -4.36
C TYR A 275 -33.79 -3.89 -4.48
N SER A 276 -33.46 -3.13 -5.51
CA SER A 276 -34.10 -1.84 -5.81
C SER A 276 -35.60 -1.98 -6.01
N LYS A 277 -36.06 -2.91 -6.88
CA LYS A 277 -37.47 -3.13 -7.14
C LYS A 277 -38.28 -3.48 -5.88
N LYS A 278 -37.66 -4.22 -4.95
CA LYS A 278 -38.31 -4.57 -3.66
C LYS A 278 -38.47 -3.38 -2.72
N ASN A 279 -37.60 -2.38 -2.82
CA ASN A 279 -37.63 -1.22 -1.94
C ASN A 279 -38.35 0.01 -2.52
N ILE A 280 -38.63 0.00 -3.84
CA ILE A 280 -39.41 1.04 -4.52
C ILE A 280 -40.92 0.73 -4.47
N SER A 281 -41.29 -0.55 -4.31
CA SER A 281 -42.69 -1.00 -4.15
C SER A 281 -43.17 -0.85 -2.71
#